data_d27ddf7fc6ee3b17158f42d04df07a94
#
_entry.id   d27ddf7fc6ee3b17158f42d04df07a94
#
_cell.length_a   1.000
_cell.length_b   1.000
_cell.length_c   1.000
_cell.angle_alpha   90.00
_cell.angle_beta   90.00
_cell.angle_gamma   90.00
#
_symmetry.space_group_name_H-M   'P 1'
#
loop_
_entity.id
_entity.type
_entity.pdbx_description
1 polymer ?
#
loop_
_entity_poly.entity_id
_entity_poly.type
_entity_poly.pdbx_seq_one_letter_code
_entity_poly.pdbx_strand_id
1 'polypeptide(L)'
;ISHLIDKTPKDYDIVVVLGYKGKMVEEYCKVAHSDRNFTFVTVDKYEGEGTGPGYSITQAKKHLQRPFIWVTADTIITDDLPSVEYNWLGLYPTSIPELYSTANVTDGNVVDFKNKSKDGYDYAFIGLAGVYDYKTFWEQLNGNEIVSAYYNIDKYSTLKEHKFDWYDVGTVDNYIKSQRIFEDTITYSIPKTNGEFLYKVDNKFIKLSSDKKFISGRVERSKKLGRLVPRLVYGGQNLYSYKWIDGSTLYDCNDINVWKKFLRFVDTKMWKSVDVDISEHCLHFYRYKTMDRLDKFLSDRDKSYLGKHNVNGVDTIEIHSLLSDFDWNRLTDGLATETFHGDLQFDNIIYNGEFYLLDWRQDFAGQTIGDVYYDISKMYGGILMSYKLMKDSSNFSCYVDEEMVTYDY
;
A
#
# COMPACT_ATOMS: atom_id res chain seq x y z
N ILE A 1 1.96 10.03 3.42
CA ILE A 1 1.50 11.36 2.96
C ILE A 1 0.09 11.69 3.47
N SER A 2 -0.87 10.76 3.47
CA SER A 2 -2.25 11.03 3.96
C SER A 2 -2.29 11.50 5.39
N HIS A 3 -1.52 10.94 6.30
CA HIS A 3 -1.43 11.40 7.69
C HIS A 3 -1.10 12.90 7.79
N LEU A 4 -0.17 13.38 6.97
CA LEU A 4 0.22 14.79 6.94
C LEU A 4 -0.86 15.67 6.32
N ILE A 5 -1.51 15.19 5.26
CA ILE A 5 -2.60 15.91 4.61
C ILE A 5 -3.79 16.04 5.56
N ASP A 6 -4.12 15.00 6.32
CA ASP A 6 -5.24 15.01 7.27
C ASP A 6 -5.01 15.94 8.47
N LYS A 7 -3.74 16.13 8.86
CA LYS A 7 -3.33 17.10 9.90
C LYS A 7 -3.29 18.54 9.40
N THR A 8 -3.25 18.73 8.09
CA THR A 8 -3.21 20.08 7.49
C THR A 8 -4.61 20.72 7.48
N PRO A 9 -4.82 21.95 7.96
CA PRO A 9 -6.11 22.63 7.89
C PRO A 9 -6.68 22.64 6.48
N LYS A 10 -8.01 22.52 6.34
CA LYS A 10 -8.66 22.31 5.03
C LYS A 10 -8.54 23.50 4.07
N ASP A 11 -8.36 24.67 4.58
CA ASP A 11 -8.19 25.93 3.83
C ASP A 11 -6.75 26.18 3.35
N TYR A 12 -5.80 25.30 3.74
CA TYR A 12 -4.42 25.44 3.30
C TYR A 12 -4.23 24.85 1.89
N ASP A 13 -3.51 25.60 1.05
CA ASP A 13 -2.97 25.09 -0.21
C ASP A 13 -1.79 24.16 0.07
N ILE A 14 -1.75 23.01 -0.57
CA ILE A 14 -0.71 22.01 -0.35
C ILE A 14 0.22 21.96 -1.56
N VAL A 15 1.49 22.22 -1.34
CA VAL A 15 2.53 22.08 -2.37
C VAL A 15 3.26 20.75 -2.14
N VAL A 16 3.16 19.84 -3.09
CA VAL A 16 3.83 18.53 -3.05
C VAL A 16 5.02 18.53 -3.99
N VAL A 17 6.21 18.34 -3.43
CA VAL A 17 7.44 18.23 -4.21
C VAL A 17 7.65 16.76 -4.56
N LEU A 18 7.70 16.45 -5.86
CA LEU A 18 7.67 15.11 -6.42
C LEU A 18 9.04 14.71 -6.98
N GLY A 19 9.55 13.56 -6.57
CA GLY A 19 10.73 12.90 -7.12
C GLY A 19 10.40 11.50 -7.64
N TYR A 20 11.05 10.48 -7.05
CA TYR A 20 10.83 9.06 -7.39
C TYR A 20 9.35 8.69 -7.32
N LYS A 21 8.86 8.02 -8.37
CA LYS A 21 7.43 7.65 -8.53
C LYS A 21 6.46 8.84 -8.40
N GLY A 22 6.90 10.07 -8.65
CA GLY A 22 6.11 11.29 -8.44
C GLY A 22 4.74 11.27 -9.11
N LYS A 23 4.61 10.70 -10.31
CA LYS A 23 3.32 10.53 -10.99
C LYS A 23 2.31 9.68 -10.21
N MET A 24 2.78 8.63 -9.52
CA MET A 24 1.91 7.81 -8.67
C MET A 24 1.44 8.58 -7.44
N VAL A 25 2.33 9.35 -6.82
CA VAL A 25 2.00 10.21 -5.66
C VAL A 25 1.00 11.29 -6.06
N GLU A 26 1.21 11.95 -7.20
CA GLU A 26 0.30 12.94 -7.76
C GLU A 26 -1.10 12.35 -7.98
N GLU A 27 -1.17 11.19 -8.65
CA GLU A 27 -2.42 10.49 -8.94
C GLU A 27 -3.14 10.08 -7.65
N TYR A 28 -2.40 9.55 -6.68
CA TYR A 28 -2.92 9.20 -5.37
C TYR A 28 -3.51 10.40 -4.64
N CYS A 29 -2.77 11.49 -4.50
CA CYS A 29 -3.24 12.69 -3.81
C CYS A 29 -4.53 13.24 -4.42
N LYS A 30 -4.61 13.33 -5.74
CA LYS A 30 -5.80 13.82 -6.45
C LYS A 30 -7.03 12.95 -6.22
N VAL A 31 -6.86 11.64 -6.08
CA VAL A 31 -7.98 10.69 -5.89
C VAL A 31 -8.33 10.53 -4.42
N ALA A 32 -7.33 10.34 -3.56
CA ALA A 32 -7.53 10.15 -2.13
C ALA A 32 -8.10 11.41 -1.47
N HIS A 33 -7.51 12.57 -1.76
CA HIS A 33 -7.81 13.85 -1.12
C HIS A 33 -8.36 14.86 -2.14
N SER A 34 -9.41 14.47 -2.86
CA SER A 34 -10.01 15.28 -3.94
C SER A 34 -10.66 16.59 -3.46
N ASP A 35 -10.84 16.76 -2.15
CA ASP A 35 -11.33 17.97 -1.49
C ASP A 35 -10.21 18.96 -1.12
N ARG A 36 -8.95 18.66 -1.47
CA ARG A 36 -7.78 19.49 -1.14
C ARG A 36 -7.25 20.20 -2.39
N ASN A 37 -6.67 21.37 -2.19
CA ASN A 37 -6.04 22.15 -3.26
C ASN A 37 -4.54 21.82 -3.35
N PHE A 38 -4.11 21.18 -4.41
CA PHE A 38 -2.73 20.74 -4.61
C PHE A 38 -2.02 21.51 -5.71
N THR A 39 -0.77 21.86 -5.44
CA THR A 39 0.22 22.24 -6.44
C THR A 39 1.32 21.19 -6.46
N PHE A 40 1.58 20.57 -7.59
CA PHE A 40 2.63 19.57 -7.75
C PHE A 40 3.85 20.17 -8.45
N VAL A 41 5.02 19.98 -7.83
CA VAL A 41 6.30 20.45 -8.34
C VAL A 41 7.22 19.25 -8.52
N THR A 42 7.53 18.89 -9.75
CA THR A 42 8.46 17.77 -10.02
C THR A 42 9.89 18.30 -10.02
N VAL A 43 10.75 17.67 -9.22
CA VAL A 43 12.18 17.95 -9.23
C VAL A 43 12.82 17.31 -10.46
N ASP A 44 13.78 17.98 -11.07
CA ASP A 44 14.51 17.48 -12.22
C ASP A 44 15.56 16.43 -11.84
N LYS A 45 16.10 16.50 -10.61
CA LYS A 45 17.07 15.56 -10.06
C LYS A 45 16.70 15.19 -8.62
N TYR A 46 16.49 13.90 -8.34
CA TYR A 46 16.12 13.40 -7.00
C TYR A 46 17.05 12.28 -6.47
N GLU A 47 18.09 11.91 -7.23
CA GLU A 47 19.09 10.92 -6.83
C GLU A 47 20.51 11.43 -7.09
N GLY A 48 21.45 11.01 -6.25
CA GLY A 48 22.87 11.31 -6.35
C GLY A 48 23.29 12.58 -5.62
N GLU A 49 24.55 12.95 -5.79
CA GLU A 49 25.15 14.11 -5.14
C GLU A 49 24.42 15.40 -5.51
N GLY A 50 24.19 16.26 -4.53
CA GLY A 50 23.52 17.54 -4.72
C GLY A 50 21.99 17.47 -4.65
N THR A 51 21.40 16.32 -4.32
CA THR A 51 19.95 16.15 -4.15
C THR A 51 19.61 15.99 -2.67
N GLY A 52 19.17 17.02 -2.03
CA GLY A 52 18.74 16.99 -0.63
C GLY A 52 17.40 17.70 -0.44
N PRO A 53 16.88 17.71 0.80
CA PRO A 53 15.63 18.40 1.11
C PRO A 53 15.66 19.90 0.79
N GLY A 54 16.82 20.57 0.96
CA GLY A 54 17.03 21.98 0.60
C GLY A 54 16.92 22.22 -0.91
N TYR A 55 17.53 21.35 -1.71
CA TYR A 55 17.38 21.39 -3.15
C TYR A 55 15.91 21.20 -3.57
N SER A 56 15.25 20.20 -3.00
CA SER A 56 13.88 19.87 -3.33
C SER A 56 12.92 21.02 -3.02
N ILE A 57 12.98 21.62 -1.82
CA ILE A 57 12.11 22.73 -1.45
C ILE A 57 12.38 23.99 -2.29
N THR A 58 13.62 24.21 -2.75
CA THR A 58 13.98 25.34 -3.62
C THR A 58 13.20 25.30 -4.93
N GLN A 59 12.89 24.12 -5.47
CA GLN A 59 12.08 23.98 -6.69
C GLN A 59 10.63 24.50 -6.48
N ALA A 60 10.15 24.46 -5.23
CA ALA A 60 8.82 24.96 -4.84
C ALA A 60 8.82 26.43 -4.44
N LYS A 61 9.97 27.12 -4.36
CA LYS A 61 10.15 28.50 -3.87
C LYS A 61 9.11 29.49 -4.38
N LYS A 62 8.78 29.45 -5.69
CA LYS A 62 7.81 30.38 -6.31
C LYS A 62 6.40 30.25 -5.77
N HIS A 63 6.04 29.09 -5.17
CA HIS A 63 4.73 28.80 -4.61
C HIS A 63 4.68 29.09 -3.09
N LEU A 64 5.83 29.32 -2.45
CA LEU A 64 6.00 29.49 -1.01
C LEU A 64 6.50 30.90 -0.67
N GLN A 65 5.85 31.92 -1.27
CA GLN A 65 6.18 33.34 -1.06
C GLN A 65 5.24 34.03 -0.05
N ARG A 66 4.87 33.29 0.98
CA ARG A 66 4.06 33.70 2.14
C ARG A 66 4.43 32.80 3.33
N PRO A 67 3.97 33.06 4.56
CA PRO A 67 4.16 32.12 5.67
C PRO A 67 3.68 30.71 5.27
N PHE A 68 4.46 29.69 5.61
CA PHE A 68 4.18 28.31 5.23
C PHE A 68 4.66 27.30 6.29
N ILE A 69 4.08 26.10 6.27
CA ILE A 69 4.60 24.94 6.98
C ILE A 69 5.27 24.05 5.96
N TRP A 70 6.43 23.51 6.29
CA TRP A 70 7.02 22.43 5.52
C TRP A 70 7.27 21.21 6.39
N VAL A 71 7.19 20.03 5.76
CA VAL A 71 7.38 18.75 6.43
C VAL A 71 8.03 17.76 5.48
N THR A 72 8.92 16.92 6.01
CA THR A 72 9.47 15.78 5.27
C THR A 72 8.45 14.65 5.20
N ALA A 73 8.49 13.88 4.10
CA ALA A 73 7.52 12.80 3.84
C ALA A 73 7.67 11.58 4.77
N ASP A 74 8.76 11.49 5.50
CA ASP A 74 9.13 10.44 6.46
C ASP A 74 8.82 10.78 7.92
N THR A 75 8.11 11.87 8.15
CA THR A 75 7.65 12.33 9.48
C THR A 75 6.17 12.01 9.66
N ILE A 76 5.82 11.35 10.76
CA ILE A 76 4.42 11.17 11.22
C ILE A 76 4.29 11.84 12.58
N ILE A 77 3.23 12.61 12.77
CA ILE A 77 2.86 13.24 14.03
C ILE A 77 1.41 12.89 14.40
N THR A 78 1.11 12.81 15.69
CA THR A 78 -0.26 12.60 16.17
C THR A 78 -0.94 13.89 16.58
N ASP A 79 -0.17 14.92 16.92
CA ASP A 79 -0.65 16.25 17.28
C ASP A 79 -1.19 17.03 16.07
N ASP A 80 -1.97 18.06 16.35
CA ASP A 80 -2.41 19.02 15.33
C ASP A 80 -1.31 20.01 14.98
N LEU A 81 -1.30 20.49 13.72
CA LEU A 81 -0.34 21.48 13.28
C LEU A 81 -0.69 22.88 13.84
N PRO A 82 0.27 23.57 14.48
CA PRO A 82 0.05 24.94 14.93
C PRO A 82 -0.02 25.91 13.74
N SER A 83 -0.68 27.04 13.93
CA SER A 83 -0.67 28.15 12.97
C SER A 83 0.73 28.74 12.79
N VAL A 84 0.95 29.42 11.67
CA VAL A 84 2.25 30.07 11.36
C VAL A 84 2.14 31.56 11.62
N GLU A 85 1.97 31.93 12.91
CA GLU A 85 1.98 33.32 13.38
C GLU A 85 3.38 33.79 13.80
N TYR A 86 4.31 32.88 13.94
CA TYR A 86 5.73 33.04 14.22
C TYR A 86 6.52 31.84 13.65
N ASN A 87 7.86 31.94 13.63
CA ASN A 87 8.68 30.83 13.24
C ASN A 87 8.75 29.76 14.36
N TRP A 88 8.61 28.51 14.02
CA TRP A 88 8.76 27.40 14.97
C TRP A 88 9.41 26.17 14.34
N LEU A 89 10.14 25.39 15.14
CA LEU A 89 10.70 24.11 14.79
C LEU A 89 9.99 22.99 15.55
N GLY A 90 9.62 21.93 14.83
CA GLY A 90 9.12 20.70 15.41
C GLY A 90 10.27 19.91 16.04
N LEU A 91 10.17 19.65 17.33
CA LEU A 91 11.22 19.03 18.14
C LEU A 91 10.71 17.80 18.88
N TYR A 92 11.61 16.83 19.07
CA TYR A 92 11.39 15.62 19.86
C TYR A 92 12.64 15.28 20.69
N PRO A 93 12.52 14.86 21.96
CA PRO A 93 13.68 14.45 22.76
C PRO A 93 14.46 13.31 22.10
N THR A 94 15.80 13.39 22.09
CA THR A 94 16.66 12.35 21.53
C THR A 94 17.84 12.03 22.43
N SER A 95 18.23 10.75 22.45
CA SER A 95 19.45 10.27 23.07
C SER A 95 20.56 9.94 22.07
N ILE A 96 20.30 10.14 20.77
CA ILE A 96 21.21 9.83 19.65
C ILE A 96 21.36 11.03 18.71
N PRO A 97 21.94 12.13 19.22
CA PRO A 97 22.02 13.40 18.48
C PRO A 97 22.80 13.31 17.16
N GLU A 98 23.70 12.34 17.02
CA GLU A 98 24.47 12.10 15.80
C GLU A 98 23.62 11.65 14.60
N LEU A 99 22.41 11.17 14.83
CA LEU A 99 21.52 10.76 13.73
C LEU A 99 20.66 11.92 13.21
N TYR A 100 20.49 12.98 14.00
CA TYR A 100 19.56 14.07 13.71
C TYR A 100 20.23 15.43 13.71
N SER A 101 19.62 16.39 13.06
CA SER A 101 19.88 17.80 13.37
C SER A 101 19.22 18.09 14.71
N THR A 102 19.93 18.80 15.60
CA THR A 102 19.50 19.00 16.99
C THR A 102 19.47 20.48 17.35
N ALA A 103 18.56 20.86 18.24
CA ALA A 103 18.34 22.23 18.68
C ALA A 103 18.60 22.40 20.19
N ASN A 104 19.25 23.52 20.56
CA ASN A 104 19.31 23.99 21.94
C ASN A 104 18.14 24.92 22.19
N VAL A 105 17.46 24.72 23.31
CA VAL A 105 16.27 25.49 23.67
C VAL A 105 16.46 26.17 25.01
N THR A 106 16.17 27.47 25.06
CA THR A 106 16.14 28.28 26.30
C THR A 106 14.86 29.10 26.32
N ASP A 107 14.12 28.98 27.40
CA ASP A 107 12.85 29.73 27.64
C ASP A 107 11.88 29.60 26.43
N GLY A 108 11.75 28.39 25.88
CA GLY A 108 10.85 28.11 24.75
C GLY A 108 11.33 28.63 23.39
N ASN A 109 12.55 29.15 23.32
CA ASN A 109 13.16 29.61 22.07
C ASN A 109 14.35 28.71 21.67
N VAL A 110 14.46 28.44 20.40
CA VAL A 110 15.64 27.76 19.81
C VAL A 110 16.77 28.79 19.73
N VAL A 111 17.87 28.54 20.44
CA VAL A 111 19.01 29.47 20.56
C VAL A 111 20.26 28.99 19.84
N ASP A 112 20.36 27.72 19.52
CA ASP A 112 21.45 27.15 18.71
C ASP A 112 21.00 25.88 18.01
N PHE A 113 21.71 25.51 16.94
CA PHE A 113 21.36 24.40 16.09
C PHE A 113 22.62 23.66 15.60
N LYS A 114 22.64 22.33 15.72
CA LYS A 114 23.74 21.48 15.24
C LYS A 114 23.22 20.40 14.30
N ASN A 115 23.97 20.12 13.24
CA ASN A 115 23.61 19.08 12.29
C ASN A 115 24.42 17.81 12.54
N LYS A 116 23.74 16.71 12.88
CA LYS A 116 24.30 15.33 13.00
C LYS A 116 25.65 15.27 13.73
N SER A 117 25.68 15.83 14.93
CA SER A 117 26.90 15.92 15.74
C SER A 117 26.80 15.04 16.99
N LYS A 118 27.91 14.37 17.35
CA LYS A 118 27.99 13.63 18.64
C LYS A 118 27.84 14.55 19.84
N ASP A 119 28.25 15.82 19.70
CA ASP A 119 28.07 16.87 20.70
C ASP A 119 26.76 17.63 20.47
N GLY A 120 25.76 16.97 19.87
CA GLY A 120 24.45 17.56 19.61
C GLY A 120 23.66 17.86 20.88
N TYR A 121 22.50 18.46 20.69
CA TYR A 121 21.59 18.85 21.77
C TYR A 121 20.53 17.77 22.03
N ASP A 122 19.78 17.91 23.12
CA ASP A 122 18.80 16.93 23.60
C ASP A 122 17.51 16.85 22.78
N TYR A 123 17.31 17.76 21.80
CA TYR A 123 16.11 17.81 20.99
C TYR A 123 16.44 17.62 19.52
N ALA A 124 15.97 16.52 18.93
CA ALA A 124 16.01 16.28 17.50
C ALA A 124 15.01 17.20 16.78
N PHE A 125 15.44 17.77 15.67
CA PHE A 125 14.56 18.42 14.72
C PHE A 125 13.91 17.36 13.84
N ILE A 126 12.58 17.28 13.87
CA ILE A 126 11.81 16.18 13.26
C ILE A 126 11.47 16.38 11.78
N GLY A 127 12.09 17.38 11.11
CA GLY A 127 11.79 17.66 9.71
C GLY A 127 10.42 18.32 9.49
N LEU A 128 9.94 19.11 10.48
CA LEU A 128 8.68 19.84 10.44
C LEU A 128 8.89 21.23 11.00
N ALA A 129 8.51 22.27 10.26
CA ALA A 129 8.66 23.66 10.73
C ALA A 129 7.59 24.60 10.17
N GLY A 130 7.22 25.60 10.97
CA GLY A 130 6.46 26.76 10.54
C GLY A 130 7.38 27.93 10.24
N VAL A 131 7.27 28.48 9.06
CA VAL A 131 8.11 29.56 8.55
C VAL A 131 7.26 30.81 8.38
N TYR A 132 7.34 31.73 9.34
CA TYR A 132 6.69 33.04 9.26
C TYR A 132 7.56 34.03 8.48
N ASP A 133 8.84 34.10 8.80
CA ASP A 133 9.84 34.96 8.14
C ASP A 133 10.34 34.26 6.83
N TYR A 134 9.41 33.97 5.91
CA TYR A 134 9.74 33.22 4.70
C TYR A 134 10.82 33.88 3.84
N LYS A 135 10.95 35.21 3.83
CA LYS A 135 12.00 35.91 3.10
C LYS A 135 13.38 35.57 3.66
N THR A 136 13.51 35.66 4.98
CA THR A 136 14.73 35.30 5.70
C THR A 136 15.07 33.82 5.47
N PHE A 137 14.08 32.94 5.53
CA PHE A 137 14.27 31.53 5.25
C PHE A 137 14.90 31.32 3.85
N TRP A 138 14.36 31.97 2.82
CA TRP A 138 14.90 31.86 1.46
C TRP A 138 16.25 32.51 1.26
N GLU A 139 16.59 33.53 2.04
CA GLU A 139 17.91 34.18 2.02
C GLU A 139 18.98 33.32 2.72
N GLN A 140 18.60 32.64 3.81
CA GLN A 140 19.50 31.79 4.59
C GLN A 140 19.66 30.38 4.01
N LEU A 141 18.67 29.87 3.28
CA LEU A 141 18.71 28.55 2.71
C LEU A 141 19.86 28.43 1.68
N ASN A 142 20.85 27.61 2.01
CA ASN A 142 22.04 27.39 1.19
C ASN A 142 22.34 25.90 1.05
N GLY A 143 22.54 25.46 -0.19
CA GLY A 143 22.91 24.09 -0.49
C GLY A 143 21.74 23.10 -0.42
N ASN A 144 22.09 21.83 -0.17
CA ASN A 144 21.17 20.69 -0.29
C ASN A 144 20.38 20.40 0.99
N GLU A 145 20.89 20.87 2.13
CA GLU A 145 20.29 20.63 3.43
C GLU A 145 19.35 21.79 3.82
N ILE A 146 18.09 21.46 4.05
CA ILE A 146 17.06 22.45 4.42
C ILE A 146 17.38 23.12 5.75
N VAL A 147 18.06 22.42 6.64
CA VAL A 147 18.47 22.94 7.96
C VAL A 147 19.46 24.11 7.89
N SER A 148 20.12 24.30 6.72
CA SER A 148 20.99 25.46 6.51
C SER A 148 20.25 26.79 6.68
N ALA A 149 18.95 26.81 6.43
CA ALA A 149 18.12 27.98 6.64
C ALA A 149 18.10 28.43 8.12
N TYR A 150 18.37 27.57 9.07
CA TYR A 150 18.26 27.83 10.50
C TYR A 150 19.61 28.00 11.23
N TYR A 151 20.75 27.96 10.53
CA TYR A 151 22.06 28.12 11.19
C TYR A 151 22.29 29.52 11.73
N ASN A 152 21.67 30.56 11.18
CA ASN A 152 21.75 31.93 11.65
C ASN A 152 20.44 32.33 12.34
N ILE A 153 20.21 31.78 13.52
CA ILE A 153 18.94 31.96 14.28
C ILE A 153 18.65 33.43 14.57
N ASP A 154 19.68 34.24 14.83
CA ASP A 154 19.59 35.68 15.08
C ASP A 154 19.02 36.49 13.92
N LYS A 155 18.94 35.92 12.72
CA LYS A 155 18.31 36.54 11.56
C LYS A 155 16.78 36.50 11.59
N TYR A 156 16.21 35.62 12.41
CA TYR A 156 14.77 35.49 12.55
C TYR A 156 14.23 36.40 13.65
N SER A 157 13.00 36.90 13.49
CA SER A 157 12.33 37.69 14.51
C SER A 157 12.17 36.92 15.81
N THR A 158 11.87 35.62 15.69
CA THR A 158 11.82 34.67 16.80
C THR A 158 11.83 33.26 16.19
N LEU A 159 12.38 32.29 16.89
CA LEU A 159 12.33 30.88 16.49
C LEU A 159 11.99 30.03 17.72
N LYS A 160 10.76 29.58 17.81
CA LYS A 160 10.24 28.86 18.99
C LYS A 160 10.35 27.37 18.85
N GLU A 161 10.45 26.66 19.98
CA GLU A 161 10.23 25.23 20.03
C GLU A 161 8.75 24.91 19.90
N HIS A 162 8.45 23.78 19.23
CA HIS A 162 7.16 23.11 19.31
C HIS A 162 7.38 21.60 19.42
N LYS A 163 6.97 21.00 20.53
CA LYS A 163 7.16 19.55 20.76
C LYS A 163 5.98 18.79 20.19
N PHE A 164 6.28 17.68 19.50
CA PHE A 164 5.29 16.79 18.90
C PHE A 164 5.48 15.37 19.40
N ASP A 165 4.42 14.61 19.43
CA ASP A 165 4.46 13.15 19.49
C ASP A 165 4.80 12.63 18.09
N TRP A 166 6.05 12.23 17.90
CA TRP A 166 6.66 12.00 16.59
C TRP A 166 7.08 10.56 16.38
N TYR A 167 6.86 10.09 15.17
CA TYR A 167 7.29 8.79 14.67
C TYR A 167 8.10 8.98 13.39
N ASP A 168 9.39 8.63 13.46
CA ASP A 168 10.29 8.59 12.31
C ASP A 168 9.99 7.35 11.46
N VAL A 169 9.77 7.52 10.17
CA VAL A 169 9.58 6.42 9.21
C VAL A 169 10.61 6.43 8.08
N GLY A 170 11.74 7.13 8.28
CA GLY A 170 12.81 7.28 7.30
C GLY A 170 13.68 6.03 7.10
N THR A 171 13.57 5.01 7.96
CA THR A 171 14.24 3.71 7.80
C THR A 171 13.24 2.58 7.72
N VAL A 172 13.63 1.44 7.10
CA VAL A 172 12.76 0.25 7.00
C VAL A 172 12.34 -0.24 8.38
N ASP A 173 13.26 -0.28 9.35
CA ASP A 173 12.97 -0.75 10.70
C ASP A 173 11.98 0.18 11.42
N ASN A 174 12.16 1.49 11.31
CA ASN A 174 11.26 2.47 11.90
C ASN A 174 9.88 2.43 11.22
N TYR A 175 9.84 2.26 9.90
CA TYR A 175 8.60 2.08 9.15
C TYR A 175 7.83 0.84 9.64
N ILE A 176 8.49 -0.31 9.81
CA ILE A 176 7.85 -1.54 10.32
C ILE A 176 7.34 -1.35 11.75
N LYS A 177 8.13 -0.70 12.62
CA LYS A 177 7.69 -0.37 14.00
C LYS A 177 6.46 0.53 13.99
N SER A 178 6.48 1.59 13.19
CA SER A 178 5.36 2.52 13.08
C SER A 178 4.11 1.87 12.49
N GLN A 179 4.25 0.96 11.52
CA GLN A 179 3.11 0.18 11.02
C GLN A 179 2.38 -0.55 12.16
N ARG A 180 3.10 -1.23 13.05
CA ARG A 180 2.51 -1.94 14.19
C ARG A 180 1.77 -1.00 15.16
N ILE A 181 2.32 0.18 15.40
CA ILE A 181 1.71 1.17 16.29
C ILE A 181 0.39 1.70 15.71
N PHE A 182 0.34 1.88 14.40
CA PHE A 182 -0.79 2.46 13.70
C PHE A 182 -1.71 1.41 13.05
N GLU A 183 -1.46 0.11 13.23
CA GLU A 183 -2.21 -0.98 12.58
C GLU A 183 -3.71 -0.92 12.90
N ASP A 184 -4.08 -0.59 14.14
CA ASP A 184 -5.49 -0.44 14.56
C ASP A 184 -6.10 0.92 14.25
N THR A 185 -5.27 1.95 14.00
CA THR A 185 -5.71 3.33 13.76
C THR A 185 -5.66 3.72 12.28
N ILE A 186 -4.83 3.03 11.48
CA ILE A 186 -4.69 3.30 10.05
C ILE A 186 -5.79 2.55 9.29
N THR A 187 -6.91 3.20 9.13
CA THR A 187 -7.96 2.81 8.18
C THR A 187 -7.49 2.87 6.71
N TYR A 188 -6.24 3.25 6.47
CA TYR A 188 -5.75 3.65 5.15
C TYR A 188 -4.98 2.59 4.39
N SER A 189 -4.32 1.65 5.08
CA SER A 189 -3.46 0.67 4.39
C SER A 189 -3.84 -0.76 4.75
N ILE A 190 -4.19 -1.52 3.72
CA ILE A 190 -4.38 -2.98 3.83
C ILE A 190 -3.10 -3.61 3.28
N PRO A 191 -2.29 -4.28 4.09
CA PRO A 191 -1.02 -4.86 3.64
C PRO A 191 -1.24 -5.87 2.52
N LYS A 192 -0.51 -5.71 1.42
CA LYS A 192 -0.36 -6.72 0.36
C LYS A 192 1.10 -6.90 -0.01
N THR A 193 1.42 -8.07 -0.55
CA THR A 193 2.74 -8.38 -1.09
C THR A 193 2.85 -7.89 -2.55
N ASN A 194 4.10 -7.76 -3.06
CA ASN A 194 4.39 -7.56 -4.49
C ASN A 194 4.06 -6.19 -5.10
N GLY A 195 4.25 -5.09 -4.35
CA GLY A 195 4.12 -3.73 -4.90
C GLY A 195 2.69 -3.30 -5.23
N GLU A 196 1.71 -3.99 -4.67
CA GLU A 196 0.32 -3.60 -4.63
C GLU A 196 0.02 -2.94 -3.29
N PHE A 197 -0.70 -1.82 -3.32
CA PHE A 197 -1.11 -1.08 -2.14
C PHE A 197 -2.61 -0.86 -2.18
N LEU A 198 -3.26 -1.13 -1.06
CA LEU A 198 -4.69 -0.94 -0.88
C LEU A 198 -4.91 0.10 0.21
N TYR A 199 -5.75 1.08 -0.07
CA TYR A 199 -6.09 2.13 0.90
C TYR A 199 -7.60 2.29 1.01
N LYS A 200 -8.04 2.52 2.24
CA LYS A 200 -9.36 3.09 2.52
C LYS A 200 -9.15 4.55 2.92
N VAL A 201 -9.64 5.48 2.14
CA VAL A 201 -9.58 6.93 2.44
C VAL A 201 -10.99 7.47 2.38
N ASP A 202 -11.50 7.95 3.52
CA ASP A 202 -12.91 8.30 3.68
C ASP A 202 -13.83 7.15 3.25
N ASN A 203 -14.68 7.42 2.25
CA ASN A 203 -15.60 6.45 1.66
C ASN A 203 -15.10 5.91 0.32
N LYS A 204 -13.79 5.84 0.11
CA LYS A 204 -13.16 5.35 -1.13
C LYS A 204 -12.24 4.17 -0.83
N PHE A 205 -12.33 3.15 -1.67
CA PHE A 205 -11.28 2.14 -1.81
C PHE A 205 -10.36 2.57 -2.94
N ILE A 206 -9.05 2.46 -2.73
CA ILE A 206 -8.02 2.78 -3.71
C ILE A 206 -7.07 1.61 -3.83
N LYS A 207 -6.89 1.08 -5.04
CA LYS A 207 -5.84 0.12 -5.35
C LYS A 207 -4.78 0.79 -6.21
N LEU A 208 -3.55 0.80 -5.71
CA LEU A 208 -2.38 1.43 -6.32
C LEU A 208 -1.35 0.35 -6.69
N SER A 209 -0.73 0.46 -7.85
CA SER A 209 0.41 -0.37 -8.24
C SER A 209 1.36 0.37 -9.19
N SER A 210 2.65 0.03 -9.12
CA SER A 210 3.64 0.48 -10.11
C SER A 210 3.49 -0.24 -11.46
N ASP A 211 2.83 -1.39 -11.50
CA ASP A 211 2.51 -2.11 -12.73
C ASP A 211 1.29 -1.49 -13.43
N LYS A 212 1.58 -0.65 -14.42
CA LYS A 212 0.54 0.05 -15.20
C LYS A 212 -0.33 -0.91 -16.02
N LYS A 213 0.25 -2.01 -16.52
CA LYS A 213 -0.51 -3.01 -17.30
C LYS A 213 -1.51 -3.73 -16.42
N PHE A 214 -1.11 -4.08 -15.21
CA PHE A 214 -1.97 -4.66 -14.22
C PHE A 214 -3.17 -3.75 -13.88
N ILE A 215 -2.94 -2.47 -13.60
CA ILE A 215 -4.02 -1.51 -13.29
C ILE A 215 -4.92 -1.27 -14.49
N SER A 216 -4.35 -0.95 -15.66
CA SER A 216 -5.16 -0.69 -16.87
C SER A 216 -5.97 -1.90 -17.30
N GLY A 217 -5.41 -3.12 -17.20
CA GLY A 217 -6.13 -4.35 -17.46
C GLY A 217 -7.32 -4.55 -16.54
N ARG A 218 -7.18 -4.25 -15.25
CA ARG A 218 -8.31 -4.31 -14.29
C ARG A 218 -9.38 -3.24 -14.57
N VAL A 219 -8.97 -2.03 -14.92
CA VAL A 219 -9.90 -0.95 -15.31
C VAL A 219 -10.70 -1.37 -16.54
N GLU A 220 -10.05 -1.88 -17.59
CA GLU A 220 -10.76 -2.36 -18.79
C GLU A 220 -11.66 -3.56 -18.46
N ARG A 221 -11.17 -4.49 -17.65
CA ARG A 221 -11.94 -5.67 -17.24
C ARG A 221 -13.22 -5.27 -16.48
N SER A 222 -13.16 -4.26 -15.61
CA SER A 222 -14.32 -3.79 -14.85
C SER A 222 -15.48 -3.35 -15.76
N LYS A 223 -15.20 -2.81 -16.94
CA LYS A 223 -16.21 -2.40 -17.92
C LYS A 223 -16.98 -3.61 -18.46
N LYS A 224 -16.28 -4.74 -18.71
CA LYS A 224 -16.89 -6.00 -19.14
C LYS A 224 -17.69 -6.69 -18.04
N LEU A 225 -17.17 -6.70 -16.81
CA LEU A 225 -17.85 -7.26 -15.65
C LEU A 225 -19.07 -6.44 -15.23
N GLY A 226 -19.10 -5.16 -15.55
CA GLY A 226 -20.25 -4.30 -15.36
C GLY A 226 -20.74 -4.26 -13.91
N ARG A 227 -21.98 -4.68 -13.64
CA ARG A 227 -22.60 -4.65 -12.31
C ARG A 227 -22.13 -5.78 -11.38
N LEU A 228 -21.33 -6.73 -11.86
CA LEU A 228 -20.77 -7.80 -11.03
C LEU A 228 -19.70 -7.26 -10.07
N VAL A 229 -19.05 -6.18 -10.43
CA VAL A 229 -17.98 -5.54 -9.65
C VAL A 229 -18.37 -4.09 -9.31
N PRO A 230 -17.75 -3.49 -8.29
CA PRO A 230 -18.01 -2.10 -7.95
C PRO A 230 -17.74 -1.17 -9.13
N ARG A 231 -18.64 -0.20 -9.34
CA ARG A 231 -18.44 0.84 -10.35
C ARG A 231 -17.23 1.69 -9.98
N LEU A 232 -16.25 1.77 -10.87
CA LEU A 232 -15.10 2.63 -10.67
C LEU A 232 -15.51 4.10 -10.66
N VAL A 233 -15.03 4.84 -9.67
CA VAL A 233 -15.11 6.31 -9.58
C VAL A 233 -13.92 6.92 -10.30
N TYR A 234 -12.79 6.23 -10.29
CA TYR A 234 -11.58 6.60 -10.99
C TYR A 234 -10.87 5.37 -11.53
N GLY A 235 -10.35 5.47 -12.75
CA GLY A 235 -9.53 4.45 -13.40
C GLY A 235 -8.39 5.13 -14.14
N GLY A 236 -7.19 5.06 -13.58
CA GLY A 236 -5.96 5.68 -14.09
C GLY A 236 -4.91 4.69 -14.54
N GLN A 237 -3.66 5.14 -14.62
CA GLN A 237 -2.53 4.31 -15.03
C GLN A 237 -1.93 3.51 -13.87
N ASN A 238 -1.89 4.10 -12.68
CA ASN A 238 -1.24 3.51 -11.52
C ASN A 238 -2.23 3.13 -10.43
N LEU A 239 -3.47 3.60 -10.49
CA LEU A 239 -4.49 3.24 -9.52
C LEU A 239 -5.89 3.22 -10.13
N TYR A 240 -6.79 2.51 -9.44
CA TYR A 240 -8.22 2.68 -9.59
C TYR A 240 -8.91 2.80 -8.24
N SER A 241 -10.09 3.42 -8.24
CA SER A 241 -10.87 3.68 -7.05
C SER A 241 -12.35 3.42 -7.28
N TYR A 242 -13.02 2.93 -6.24
CA TYR A 242 -14.48 2.83 -6.17
C TYR A 242 -14.95 3.23 -4.77
N LYS A 243 -16.24 3.49 -4.64
CA LYS A 243 -16.84 3.79 -3.33
C LYS A 243 -16.67 2.59 -2.40
N TRP A 244 -16.25 2.83 -1.17
CA TRP A 244 -16.17 1.78 -0.16
C TRP A 244 -17.51 1.04 -0.03
N ILE A 245 -17.47 -0.27 0.06
CA ILE A 245 -18.64 -1.13 0.17
C ILE A 245 -18.65 -1.71 1.59
N ASP A 246 -19.65 -1.28 2.36
CA ASP A 246 -19.90 -1.86 3.67
C ASP A 246 -20.65 -3.17 3.50
N GLY A 247 -20.32 -4.15 4.33
CA GLY A 247 -20.91 -5.48 4.29
C GLY A 247 -19.98 -6.51 4.93
N SER A 248 -20.40 -7.75 4.91
CA SER A 248 -19.62 -8.88 5.42
C SER A 248 -19.07 -9.71 4.28
N THR A 249 -17.86 -10.24 4.44
CA THR A 249 -17.35 -11.24 3.50
C THR A 249 -18.18 -12.51 3.57
N LEU A 250 -18.13 -13.36 2.55
CA LEU A 250 -18.82 -14.66 2.64
C LEU A 250 -18.28 -15.53 3.78
N TYR A 251 -17.01 -15.36 4.18
CA TYR A 251 -16.49 -16.02 5.39
C TYR A 251 -17.20 -15.54 6.66
N ASP A 252 -17.45 -14.24 6.77
CA ASP A 252 -18.08 -13.65 7.94
C ASP A 252 -19.59 -13.92 8.01
N CYS A 253 -20.25 -14.02 6.86
CA CYS A 253 -21.69 -14.34 6.79
C CYS A 253 -22.01 -15.71 7.37
N ASN A 254 -21.18 -16.72 7.10
CA ASN A 254 -21.33 -18.11 7.55
C ASN A 254 -22.79 -18.62 7.57
N ASP A 255 -23.56 -18.28 6.52
CA ASP A 255 -24.99 -18.60 6.39
C ASP A 255 -25.23 -19.39 5.10
N ILE A 256 -25.72 -20.61 5.23
CA ILE A 256 -26.02 -21.50 4.10
C ILE A 256 -27.06 -20.89 3.13
N ASN A 257 -27.96 -20.05 3.59
CA ASN A 257 -28.94 -19.41 2.72
C ASN A 257 -28.32 -18.30 1.90
N VAL A 258 -27.36 -17.54 2.47
CA VAL A 258 -26.56 -16.55 1.74
C VAL A 258 -25.70 -17.28 0.70
N TRP A 259 -25.08 -18.39 1.06
CA TRP A 259 -24.32 -19.25 0.16
C TRP A 259 -25.17 -19.74 -1.03
N LYS A 260 -26.36 -20.28 -0.77
CA LYS A 260 -27.27 -20.71 -1.83
C LYS A 260 -27.71 -19.56 -2.76
N LYS A 261 -27.91 -18.36 -2.20
CA LYS A 261 -28.21 -17.17 -2.99
C LYS A 261 -27.00 -16.79 -3.86
N PHE A 262 -25.79 -16.88 -3.31
CA PHE A 262 -24.56 -16.60 -4.03
C PHE A 262 -24.36 -17.55 -5.23
N LEU A 263 -24.51 -18.86 -5.01
CA LEU A 263 -24.42 -19.85 -6.10
C LEU A 263 -25.41 -19.56 -7.24
N ARG A 264 -26.66 -19.21 -6.91
CA ARG A 264 -27.64 -18.78 -7.93
C ARG A 264 -27.24 -17.49 -8.63
N PHE A 265 -26.65 -16.55 -7.91
CA PHE A 265 -26.17 -15.28 -8.46
C PHE A 265 -25.06 -15.53 -9.50
N VAL A 266 -24.03 -16.31 -9.18
CA VAL A 266 -22.92 -16.60 -10.10
C VAL A 266 -23.36 -17.41 -11.30
N ASP A 267 -24.22 -18.41 -11.08
CA ASP A 267 -24.79 -19.23 -12.17
C ASP A 267 -25.62 -18.40 -13.16
N THR A 268 -26.49 -17.52 -12.66
CA THR A 268 -27.41 -16.74 -13.50
C THR A 268 -26.80 -15.48 -14.08
N LYS A 269 -25.83 -14.85 -13.42
CA LYS A 269 -25.31 -13.53 -13.79
C LYS A 269 -23.88 -13.55 -14.31
N MET A 270 -23.07 -14.50 -13.90
CA MET A 270 -21.64 -14.51 -14.18
C MET A 270 -21.21 -15.65 -15.12
N TRP A 271 -21.54 -16.90 -14.81
CA TRP A 271 -21.02 -18.05 -15.55
C TRP A 271 -21.81 -18.38 -16.82
N LYS A 272 -21.92 -17.41 -17.71
CA LYS A 272 -22.52 -17.63 -19.03
C LYS A 272 -21.46 -18.14 -19.98
N SER A 273 -21.60 -19.39 -20.42
CA SER A 273 -20.68 -19.98 -21.37
C SER A 273 -20.78 -19.32 -22.74
N VAL A 274 -19.64 -19.25 -23.41
CA VAL A 274 -19.50 -18.85 -24.80
C VAL A 274 -18.84 -19.98 -25.58
N ASP A 275 -19.18 -20.13 -26.85
CA ASP A 275 -18.61 -21.14 -27.72
C ASP A 275 -17.27 -20.68 -28.31
N VAL A 276 -16.23 -20.75 -27.47
CA VAL A 276 -14.85 -20.36 -27.80
C VAL A 276 -13.91 -21.42 -27.26
N ASP A 277 -13.00 -21.91 -28.09
CA ASP A 277 -11.92 -22.78 -27.64
C ASP A 277 -10.89 -22.00 -26.81
N ILE A 278 -10.69 -22.42 -25.56
CA ILE A 278 -9.73 -21.86 -24.62
C ILE A 278 -8.64 -22.84 -24.18
N SER A 279 -8.51 -24.01 -24.90
CA SER A 279 -7.62 -25.11 -24.53
C SER A 279 -6.18 -24.67 -24.30
N GLU A 280 -5.60 -23.90 -25.23
CA GLU A 280 -4.23 -23.38 -25.10
C GLU A 280 -4.09 -22.42 -23.90
N HIS A 281 -5.09 -21.57 -23.68
CA HIS A 281 -5.10 -20.63 -22.57
C HIS A 281 -5.22 -21.34 -21.22
N CYS A 282 -6.01 -22.42 -21.15
CA CYS A 282 -6.11 -23.28 -19.98
C CYS A 282 -4.76 -23.95 -19.70
N LEU A 283 -4.12 -24.54 -20.69
CA LEU A 283 -2.81 -25.19 -20.55
C LEU A 283 -1.76 -24.17 -20.05
N HIS A 284 -1.72 -22.98 -20.67
CA HIS A 284 -0.82 -21.92 -20.26
C HIS A 284 -1.08 -21.47 -18.83
N PHE A 285 -2.33 -21.27 -18.47
CA PHE A 285 -2.72 -20.76 -17.17
C PHE A 285 -2.52 -21.79 -16.05
N TYR A 286 -2.92 -23.04 -16.28
CA TYR A 286 -2.83 -24.08 -15.26
C TYR A 286 -1.43 -24.67 -15.13
N ARG A 287 -0.79 -25.02 -16.25
CA ARG A 287 0.52 -25.67 -16.23
C ARG A 287 1.66 -24.66 -16.09
N TYR A 288 1.85 -23.80 -17.07
CA TYR A 288 3.07 -22.97 -17.12
C TYR A 288 3.13 -21.97 -15.97
N LYS A 289 2.02 -21.32 -15.65
CA LYS A 289 1.96 -20.41 -14.51
C LYS A 289 2.20 -21.14 -13.17
N THR A 290 1.76 -22.38 -13.02
CA THR A 290 2.02 -23.19 -11.81
C THR A 290 3.50 -23.50 -11.69
N MET A 291 4.14 -23.92 -12.79
CA MET A 291 5.57 -24.16 -12.82
C MET A 291 6.38 -22.90 -12.52
N ASP A 292 6.08 -21.78 -13.18
CA ASP A 292 6.74 -20.48 -12.92
C ASP A 292 6.62 -20.03 -11.46
N ARG A 293 5.48 -20.28 -10.83
CA ARG A 293 5.27 -19.95 -9.42
C ARG A 293 6.04 -20.86 -8.48
N LEU A 294 6.11 -22.13 -8.81
CA LEU A 294 6.92 -23.09 -8.06
C LEU A 294 8.40 -22.74 -8.16
N ASP A 295 8.89 -22.46 -9.37
CA ASP A 295 10.29 -22.06 -9.58
C ASP A 295 10.65 -20.79 -8.82
N LYS A 296 9.78 -19.78 -8.83
CA LYS A 296 9.95 -18.57 -8.01
C LYS A 296 9.93 -18.86 -6.53
N PHE A 297 9.04 -19.73 -6.07
CA PHE A 297 8.96 -20.11 -4.67
C PHE A 297 10.26 -20.79 -4.19
N LEU A 298 10.88 -21.57 -5.06
CA LEU A 298 12.08 -22.34 -4.77
C LEU A 298 13.38 -21.55 -4.98
N SER A 299 13.35 -20.44 -5.72
CA SER A 299 14.54 -19.64 -6.03
C SER A 299 15.26 -19.16 -4.77
N ASP A 300 14.52 -18.88 -3.71
CA ASP A 300 14.99 -18.29 -2.46
C ASP A 300 14.88 -19.27 -1.27
N ARG A 301 14.63 -20.57 -1.53
CA ARG A 301 14.37 -21.58 -0.51
C ARG A 301 15.16 -22.86 -0.73
N ASP A 302 15.31 -23.63 0.35
CA ASP A 302 15.93 -24.96 0.28
C ASP A 302 15.03 -25.90 -0.56
N LYS A 303 15.68 -26.69 -1.43
CA LYS A 303 15.01 -27.71 -2.26
C LYS A 303 14.38 -28.84 -1.46
N SER A 304 14.67 -28.96 -0.17
CA SER A 304 14.01 -29.89 0.76
C SER A 304 12.49 -29.76 0.77
N TYR A 305 11.96 -28.55 0.50
CA TYR A 305 10.53 -28.33 0.35
C TYR A 305 9.84 -29.14 -0.78
N LEU A 306 10.64 -29.71 -1.70
CA LEU A 306 10.14 -30.54 -2.78
C LEU A 306 10.02 -32.01 -2.42
N GLY A 307 10.69 -32.42 -1.32
CA GLY A 307 10.77 -33.81 -0.90
C GLY A 307 9.44 -34.41 -0.47
N LYS A 308 9.51 -35.67 -0.08
CA LYS A 308 8.38 -36.34 0.58
C LYS A 308 8.30 -35.87 2.02
N HIS A 309 7.10 -35.63 2.47
CA HIS A 309 6.82 -35.24 3.84
C HIS A 309 5.69 -36.10 4.41
N ASN A 310 5.64 -36.25 5.71
CA ASN A 310 4.48 -36.77 6.39
C ASN A 310 3.66 -35.59 6.93
N VAL A 311 2.44 -35.43 6.43
CA VAL A 311 1.55 -34.32 6.82
C VAL A 311 0.37 -34.90 7.58
N ASN A 312 0.24 -34.58 8.84
CA ASN A 312 -0.79 -35.10 9.74
C ASN A 312 -0.89 -36.64 9.72
N GLY A 313 0.24 -37.33 9.67
CA GLY A 313 0.30 -38.79 9.64
C GLY A 313 0.12 -39.42 8.24
N VAL A 314 -0.02 -38.62 7.19
CA VAL A 314 -0.16 -39.08 5.79
C VAL A 314 1.08 -38.73 5.00
N ASP A 315 1.69 -39.73 4.36
CA ASP A 315 2.84 -39.52 3.48
C ASP A 315 2.42 -38.79 2.19
N THR A 316 3.15 -37.73 1.87
CA THR A 316 2.90 -36.94 0.66
C THR A 316 3.70 -37.49 -0.52
N ILE A 317 3.25 -37.15 -1.72
CA ILE A 317 3.99 -37.40 -2.95
C ILE A 317 4.98 -36.24 -3.15
N GLU A 318 6.18 -36.56 -3.64
CA GLU A 318 7.14 -35.53 -4.05
C GLU A 318 6.51 -34.62 -5.12
N ILE A 319 6.65 -33.29 -4.96
CA ILE A 319 5.97 -32.30 -5.80
C ILE A 319 6.33 -32.46 -7.29
N HIS A 320 7.59 -32.72 -7.62
CA HIS A 320 8.00 -32.91 -9.02
C HIS A 320 7.37 -34.18 -9.65
N SER A 321 7.33 -35.29 -8.90
CA SER A 321 6.66 -36.50 -9.33
C SER A 321 5.17 -36.26 -9.53
N LEU A 322 4.51 -35.57 -8.59
CA LEU A 322 3.10 -35.21 -8.70
C LEU A 322 2.83 -34.37 -9.95
N LEU A 323 3.67 -33.35 -10.23
CA LEU A 323 3.46 -32.45 -11.36
C LEU A 323 3.84 -33.09 -12.72
N SER A 324 4.83 -33.98 -12.73
CA SER A 324 5.21 -34.73 -13.95
C SER A 324 4.19 -35.79 -14.33
N ASP A 325 3.60 -36.47 -13.36
CA ASP A 325 2.63 -37.51 -13.55
C ASP A 325 1.20 -36.98 -13.79
N PHE A 326 0.99 -35.70 -13.52
CA PHE A 326 -0.30 -35.05 -13.68
C PHE A 326 -0.66 -34.90 -15.19
N ASP A 327 -1.81 -35.41 -15.58
CA ASP A 327 -2.33 -35.23 -16.95
C ASP A 327 -2.92 -33.82 -17.12
N TRP A 328 -2.07 -32.89 -17.51
CA TRP A 328 -2.45 -31.49 -17.75
C TRP A 328 -3.49 -31.30 -18.85
N ASN A 329 -3.64 -32.29 -19.77
CA ASN A 329 -4.63 -32.21 -20.84
C ASN A 329 -6.06 -32.28 -20.30
N ARG A 330 -6.27 -32.86 -19.12
CA ARG A 330 -7.58 -32.88 -18.46
C ARG A 330 -8.06 -31.47 -18.06
N LEU A 331 -7.16 -30.50 -17.96
CA LEU A 331 -7.48 -29.10 -17.62
C LEU A 331 -7.65 -28.21 -18.85
N THR A 332 -7.54 -28.77 -20.08
CA THR A 332 -7.73 -28.01 -21.32
C THR A 332 -9.19 -27.94 -21.77
N ASP A 333 -10.03 -28.84 -21.27
CA ASP A 333 -11.48 -28.86 -21.55
C ASP A 333 -12.21 -27.89 -20.61
N GLY A 334 -11.88 -26.59 -20.75
CA GLY A 334 -12.43 -25.53 -19.95
C GLY A 334 -13.79 -25.03 -20.44
N LEU A 335 -14.61 -24.51 -19.53
CA LEU A 335 -15.87 -23.86 -19.85
C LEU A 335 -15.65 -22.36 -20.05
N ALA A 336 -15.57 -21.91 -21.29
CA ALA A 336 -15.26 -20.52 -21.64
C ALA A 336 -16.36 -19.56 -21.21
N THR A 337 -15.96 -18.43 -20.58
CA THR A 337 -16.87 -17.32 -20.25
C THR A 337 -16.16 -15.96 -20.34
N GLU A 338 -16.89 -14.92 -20.74
CA GLU A 338 -16.40 -13.54 -20.76
C GLU A 338 -16.42 -12.89 -19.37
N THR A 339 -17.17 -13.43 -18.44
CA THR A 339 -17.46 -12.82 -17.14
C THR A 339 -16.88 -13.58 -15.96
N PHE A 340 -15.80 -14.39 -16.14
CA PHE A 340 -15.08 -14.99 -15.02
C PHE A 340 -14.49 -13.90 -14.11
N HIS A 341 -14.42 -14.19 -12.82
CA HIS A 341 -13.80 -13.30 -11.83
C HIS A 341 -12.28 -13.50 -11.76
N GLY A 342 -11.85 -14.74 -11.78
CA GLY A 342 -10.44 -15.15 -11.78
C GLY A 342 -9.77 -15.17 -10.40
N ASP A 343 -10.47 -14.77 -9.34
CA ASP A 343 -10.03 -14.93 -7.95
C ASP A 343 -11.23 -14.95 -7.01
N LEU A 344 -12.20 -15.81 -7.29
CA LEU A 344 -13.49 -15.87 -6.62
C LEU A 344 -13.37 -16.58 -5.26
N GLN A 345 -12.57 -15.99 -4.37
CA GLN A 345 -12.44 -16.42 -2.98
C GLN A 345 -13.48 -15.71 -2.11
N PHE A 346 -13.83 -16.30 -0.99
CA PHE A 346 -14.84 -15.76 -0.08
C PHE A 346 -14.48 -14.39 0.49
N ASP A 347 -13.20 -14.10 0.66
CA ASP A 347 -12.71 -12.78 1.06
C ASP A 347 -12.99 -11.69 0.02
N ASN A 348 -13.10 -12.07 -1.26
CA ASN A 348 -13.34 -11.16 -2.38
C ASN A 348 -14.83 -10.98 -2.69
N ILE A 349 -15.73 -11.48 -1.83
CA ILE A 349 -17.17 -11.40 -2.02
C ILE A 349 -17.79 -10.72 -0.83
N ILE A 350 -18.30 -9.50 -1.02
CA ILE A 350 -19.03 -8.76 0.03
C ILE A 350 -20.51 -8.94 -0.18
N TYR A 351 -21.21 -9.19 0.93
CA TYR A 351 -22.67 -9.27 0.99
C TYR A 351 -23.24 -8.23 1.96
N ASN A 352 -24.19 -7.42 1.48
CA ASN A 352 -24.96 -6.48 2.29
C ASN A 352 -26.46 -6.45 1.88
N GLY A 353 -26.93 -7.59 1.39
CA GLY A 353 -28.23 -7.71 0.73
C GLY A 353 -28.08 -7.95 -0.77
N GLU A 354 -26.98 -7.44 -1.35
CA GLU A 354 -26.53 -7.70 -2.72
C GLU A 354 -25.08 -8.22 -2.69
N PHE A 355 -24.63 -8.85 -3.78
CA PHE A 355 -23.25 -9.36 -3.89
C PHE A 355 -22.39 -8.40 -4.70
N TYR A 356 -21.21 -8.10 -4.16
CA TYR A 356 -20.16 -7.31 -4.80
C TYR A 356 -18.90 -8.15 -4.88
N LEU A 357 -18.37 -8.34 -6.10
CA LEU A 357 -17.16 -9.11 -6.33
C LEU A 357 -15.96 -8.15 -6.39
N LEU A 358 -15.01 -8.33 -5.46
CA LEU A 358 -13.84 -7.47 -5.31
C LEU A 358 -12.60 -8.15 -5.87
N ASP A 359 -11.58 -7.37 -6.19
CA ASP A 359 -10.25 -7.86 -6.58
C ASP A 359 -10.22 -8.82 -7.80
N TRP A 360 -11.07 -8.56 -8.78
CA TRP A 360 -11.15 -9.32 -10.04
C TRP A 360 -9.83 -9.31 -10.79
N ARG A 361 -9.51 -10.39 -11.49
CA ARG A 361 -8.32 -10.47 -12.35
C ARG A 361 -8.48 -9.63 -13.61
N GLN A 362 -7.36 -9.15 -14.12
CA GLN A 362 -7.30 -8.42 -15.39
C GLN A 362 -7.49 -9.33 -16.61
N ASP A 363 -7.01 -10.59 -16.53
CA ASP A 363 -6.97 -11.53 -17.65
C ASP A 363 -6.91 -13.01 -17.21
N PHE A 364 -7.08 -13.91 -18.18
CA PHE A 364 -6.81 -15.34 -18.09
C PHE A 364 -5.81 -15.71 -19.19
N ALA A 365 -4.53 -15.93 -18.82
CA ALA A 365 -3.43 -16.15 -19.76
C ALA A 365 -3.36 -15.05 -20.87
N GLY A 366 -3.53 -13.77 -20.49
CA GLY A 366 -3.53 -12.63 -21.41
C GLY A 366 -4.82 -12.41 -22.18
N GLN A 367 -5.87 -13.21 -21.95
CA GLN A 367 -7.16 -13.12 -22.62
C GLN A 367 -8.26 -12.60 -21.70
N THR A 368 -9.29 -12.00 -22.30
CA THR A 368 -10.48 -11.52 -21.60
C THR A 368 -11.56 -12.58 -21.42
N ILE A 369 -11.43 -13.73 -22.08
CA ILE A 369 -12.24 -14.91 -21.89
C ILE A 369 -11.46 -15.84 -20.98
N GLY A 370 -12.11 -16.45 -20.01
CA GLY A 370 -11.48 -17.36 -19.06
C GLY A 370 -12.35 -18.57 -18.79
N ASP A 371 -11.88 -19.40 -17.85
CA ASP A 371 -12.50 -20.66 -17.52
C ASP A 371 -13.36 -20.56 -16.26
N VAL A 372 -14.62 -20.97 -16.35
CA VAL A 372 -15.56 -21.05 -15.21
C VAL A 372 -15.02 -21.97 -14.12
N TYR A 373 -14.37 -23.08 -14.51
CA TYR A 373 -13.82 -24.01 -13.52
C TYR A 373 -12.73 -23.41 -12.65
N TYR A 374 -12.04 -22.37 -13.15
CA TYR A 374 -11.09 -21.65 -12.31
C TYR A 374 -11.77 -20.88 -11.16
N ASP A 375 -12.89 -20.22 -11.43
CA ASP A 375 -13.68 -19.56 -10.38
C ASP A 375 -14.25 -20.59 -9.39
N ILE A 376 -14.76 -21.71 -9.88
CA ILE A 376 -15.25 -22.82 -9.04
C ILE A 376 -14.11 -23.36 -8.16
N SER A 377 -12.91 -23.55 -8.73
CA SER A 377 -11.75 -24.05 -7.97
C SER A 377 -11.33 -23.10 -6.85
N LYS A 378 -11.43 -21.79 -7.07
CA LYS A 378 -11.14 -20.78 -6.05
C LYS A 378 -12.13 -20.83 -4.88
N MET A 379 -13.42 -21.00 -5.17
CA MET A 379 -14.43 -21.19 -4.13
C MET A 379 -14.23 -22.50 -3.38
N TYR A 380 -13.99 -23.59 -4.11
CA TYR A 380 -13.74 -24.91 -3.51
C TYR A 380 -12.51 -24.91 -2.61
N GLY A 381 -11.41 -24.28 -3.06
CA GLY A 381 -10.23 -24.08 -2.24
C GLY A 381 -10.53 -23.34 -0.93
N GLY A 382 -11.41 -22.33 -0.97
CA GLY A 382 -11.85 -21.58 0.21
C GLY A 382 -12.69 -22.41 1.20
N ILE A 383 -13.41 -23.43 0.71
CA ILE A 383 -14.13 -24.39 1.57
C ILE A 383 -13.15 -25.33 2.28
N LEU A 384 -12.14 -25.82 1.55
CA LEU A 384 -11.16 -26.77 2.09
C LEU A 384 -10.12 -26.10 2.99
N MET A 385 -9.78 -24.86 2.70
CA MET A 385 -8.68 -24.15 3.34
C MET A 385 -8.99 -22.64 3.47
N SER A 386 -9.48 -22.25 4.63
CA SER A 386 -9.78 -20.85 4.91
C SER A 386 -8.52 -20.05 5.21
N TYR A 387 -8.13 -19.14 4.30
CA TYR A 387 -7.02 -18.21 4.54
C TYR A 387 -7.21 -17.33 5.77
N LYS A 388 -8.46 -17.02 6.13
CA LYS A 388 -8.77 -16.26 7.33
C LYS A 388 -8.36 -17.02 8.58
N LEU A 389 -8.76 -18.30 8.68
CA LEU A 389 -8.41 -19.15 9.82
C LEU A 389 -6.90 -19.41 9.89
N MET A 390 -6.25 -19.65 8.75
CA MET A 390 -4.80 -19.89 8.68
C MET A 390 -3.94 -18.67 9.08
N LYS A 391 -4.45 -17.45 8.92
CA LYS A 391 -3.76 -16.22 9.36
C LYS A 391 -3.98 -15.90 10.83
N ASP A 392 -4.99 -16.47 11.42
CA ASP A 392 -5.33 -16.28 12.84
C ASP A 392 -4.58 -17.31 13.69
N SER A 393 -3.51 -16.87 14.36
CA SER A 393 -2.68 -17.72 15.21
C SER A 393 -3.44 -18.35 16.39
N SER A 394 -4.64 -17.88 16.71
CA SER A 394 -5.51 -18.49 17.73
C SER A 394 -6.26 -19.72 17.19
N ASN A 395 -6.43 -19.82 15.87
CA ASN A 395 -7.18 -20.88 15.21
C ASN A 395 -6.31 -21.80 14.33
N PHE A 396 -5.05 -21.45 14.11
CA PHE A 396 -4.15 -22.24 13.29
C PHE A 396 -2.85 -22.52 14.03
N SER A 397 -2.48 -23.77 14.11
CA SER A 397 -1.17 -24.22 14.59
C SER A 397 -0.47 -25.07 13.54
N CYS A 398 0.84 -24.88 13.43
CA CYS A 398 1.68 -25.69 12.53
C CYS A 398 2.99 -25.99 13.23
N TYR A 399 3.33 -27.25 13.30
CA TYR A 399 4.59 -27.75 13.83
C TYR A 399 5.34 -28.52 12.72
N VAL A 400 6.61 -28.20 12.55
CA VAL A 400 7.48 -28.81 11.53
C VAL A 400 8.67 -29.44 12.25
N ASP A 401 8.88 -30.72 12.06
CA ASP A 401 10.03 -31.48 12.59
C ASP A 401 10.57 -32.38 11.48
N GLU A 402 11.76 -32.06 10.99
CA GLU A 402 12.43 -32.73 9.87
C GLU A 402 11.48 -32.91 8.67
N GLU A 403 10.97 -34.14 8.44
CA GLU A 403 10.07 -34.50 7.33
C GLU A 403 8.59 -34.53 7.75
N MET A 404 8.30 -34.30 9.04
CA MET A 404 6.94 -34.36 9.58
C MET A 404 6.36 -32.96 9.76
N VAL A 405 5.19 -32.75 9.21
CA VAL A 405 4.41 -31.51 9.34
C VAL A 405 3.07 -31.86 10.00
N THR A 406 2.80 -31.25 11.13
CA THR A 406 1.48 -31.35 11.78
C THR A 406 0.83 -29.99 11.79
N TYR A 407 -0.41 -29.91 11.34
CA TYR A 407 -1.18 -28.68 11.42
C TYR A 407 -2.62 -28.97 11.86
N ASP A 408 -3.23 -27.98 12.50
CA ASP A 408 -4.62 -27.98 12.94
C ASP A 408 -5.24 -26.59 12.73
N TYR A 409 -6.52 -26.52 12.32
CA TYR A 409 -7.28 -25.29 12.13
C TYR A 409 -8.79 -25.53 12.14
#